data_cdd09aa28fddab38603cc03771710f4d
#
_entry.id   cdd09aa28fddab38603cc03771710f4d
#
_cell.length_a   1.000
_cell.length_b   1.000
_cell.length_c   1.000
_cell.angle_alpha   90.00
_cell.angle_beta   90.00
_cell.angle_gamma   90.00
#
_symmetry.space_group_name_H-M   'P 1'
#
loop_
_entity.id
_entity.type
_entity.pdbx_description
1 polymer ?
#
loop_
_entity_poly.entity_id
_entity_poly.type
_entity_poly.pdbx_seq_one_letter_code
_entity_poly.pdbx_strand_id
1 'polypeptide(L)'
;MSSKQKKQSLIATLLIILLILIDQIIKVVVKLNMNLGDSIHIFDWFQIQFIENNGMAWGMELGSKLFLSVFRIVAIGFLIWYISNRIKRGARMGYIIVLSMITAGAAGNIFDSLFYGQIFTASTPYYVEGATPATLVSWGQGYAPVLMGKVVDMFYFPLFTGTFPDWMPLCGGQSFVFFSPVFNFADACISVGVITILLFFRKDDIFYGTRTACYCQIYAYLDDSNISAYCTVLEIH
;
A
#
# COMPACT_ATOMS: atom_id res chain seq x y z
N MET A 1 -0.49 7.25 27.72
CA MET A 1 -0.53 5.94 27.03
C MET A 1 -0.28 4.82 28.02
N SER A 2 -1.16 3.81 28.04
CA SER A 2 -0.97 2.59 28.87
C SER A 2 0.23 1.77 28.33
N SER A 3 0.73 0.81 29.15
CA SER A 3 1.80 -0.12 28.71
C SER A 3 1.41 -0.89 27.44
N LYS A 4 0.15 -1.34 27.33
CA LYS A 4 -0.41 -2.00 26.14
C LYS A 4 -0.35 -1.10 24.90
N GLN A 5 -0.75 0.18 25.03
CA GLN A 5 -0.72 1.14 23.92
C GLN A 5 0.72 1.45 23.45
N LYS A 6 1.67 1.55 24.38
CA LYS A 6 3.09 1.73 24.03
C LYS A 6 3.61 0.53 23.22
N LYS A 7 3.27 -0.70 23.66
CA LYS A 7 3.64 -1.92 22.95
C LYS A 7 3.02 -1.98 21.54
N GLN A 8 1.73 -1.62 21.41
CA GLN A 8 1.07 -1.57 20.10
C GLN A 8 1.73 -0.55 19.16
N SER A 9 2.05 0.65 19.65
CA SER A 9 2.73 1.68 18.87
C SER A 9 4.11 1.22 18.41
N LEU A 10 4.89 0.60 19.30
CA LEU A 10 6.22 0.07 18.97
C LEU A 10 6.14 -1.00 17.89
N ILE A 11 5.24 -1.96 18.04
CA ILE A 11 5.05 -3.05 17.03
C ILE A 11 4.62 -2.48 15.68
N ALA A 12 3.67 -1.53 15.68
CA ALA A 12 3.22 -0.88 14.44
C ALA A 12 4.38 -0.16 13.73
N THR A 13 5.18 0.61 14.47
CA THR A 13 6.32 1.34 13.91
C THR A 13 7.38 0.38 13.35
N LEU A 14 7.76 -0.65 14.13
CA LEU A 14 8.75 -1.63 13.68
C LEU A 14 8.27 -2.41 12.44
N LEU A 15 6.99 -2.78 12.39
CA LEU A 15 6.40 -3.45 11.24
C LEU A 15 6.42 -2.56 9.99
N ILE A 16 6.04 -1.29 10.12
CA ILE A 16 6.09 -0.33 9.01
C ILE A 16 7.51 -0.22 8.46
N ILE A 17 8.49 -0.02 9.33
CA ILE A 17 9.90 0.10 8.93
C ILE A 17 10.37 -1.19 8.25
N LEU A 18 10.08 -2.35 8.83
CA LEU A 18 10.49 -3.65 8.28
C LEU A 18 9.92 -3.88 6.88
N LEU A 19 8.62 -3.63 6.67
CA LEU A 19 7.98 -3.83 5.37
C LEU A 19 8.50 -2.85 4.32
N ILE A 20 8.77 -1.58 4.69
CA ILE A 20 9.42 -0.62 3.78
C ILE A 20 10.82 -1.10 3.39
N LEU A 21 11.62 -1.59 4.34
CA LEU A 21 12.96 -2.09 4.06
C LEU A 21 12.93 -3.28 3.10
N ILE A 22 12.02 -4.23 3.32
CA ILE A 22 11.85 -5.38 2.41
C ILE A 22 11.48 -4.90 1.00
N ASP A 23 10.50 -4.01 0.88
CA ASP A 23 10.09 -3.44 -0.41
C ASP A 23 11.26 -2.77 -1.13
N GLN A 24 11.99 -1.91 -0.42
CA GLN A 24 13.10 -1.15 -1.00
C GLN A 24 14.29 -2.04 -1.39
N ILE A 25 14.61 -3.07 -0.61
CA ILE A 25 15.66 -4.03 -0.96
C ILE A 25 15.31 -4.72 -2.28
N ILE A 26 14.08 -5.24 -2.41
CA ILE A 26 13.64 -5.93 -3.64
C ILE A 26 13.70 -4.98 -4.83
N LYS A 27 13.17 -3.78 -4.72
CA LYS A 27 13.14 -2.76 -5.77
C LYS A 27 14.55 -2.34 -6.22
N VAL A 28 15.45 -2.09 -5.28
CA VAL A 28 16.85 -1.72 -5.57
C VAL A 28 17.58 -2.86 -6.27
N VAL A 29 17.40 -4.11 -5.80
CA VAL A 29 18.00 -5.28 -6.45
C VAL A 29 17.53 -5.41 -7.89
N VAL A 30 16.23 -5.31 -8.15
CA VAL A 30 15.68 -5.35 -9.52
C VAL A 30 16.26 -4.23 -10.38
N LYS A 31 16.21 -2.98 -9.89
CA LYS A 31 16.64 -1.80 -10.64
C LYS A 31 18.13 -1.80 -11.01
N LEU A 32 18.98 -2.37 -10.14
CA LEU A 32 20.45 -2.43 -10.36
C LEU A 32 20.91 -3.63 -11.18
N ASN A 33 20.03 -4.65 -11.39
CA ASN A 33 20.45 -5.90 -12.06
C ASN A 33 19.63 -6.21 -13.32
N MET A 34 18.58 -5.46 -13.62
CA MET A 34 17.71 -5.69 -14.77
C MET A 34 17.60 -4.44 -15.63
N ASN A 35 17.46 -4.61 -16.95
CA ASN A 35 17.07 -3.55 -17.87
C ASN A 35 15.55 -3.37 -17.87
N LEU A 36 15.09 -2.19 -18.22
CA LEU A 36 13.65 -1.91 -18.29
C LEU A 36 12.96 -2.83 -19.31
N GLY A 37 11.99 -3.59 -18.87
CA GLY A 37 11.27 -4.57 -19.66
C GLY A 37 11.84 -5.98 -19.62
N ASP A 38 13.01 -6.22 -18.99
CA ASP A 38 13.54 -7.56 -18.78
C ASP A 38 12.55 -8.42 -17.98
N SER A 39 12.56 -9.72 -18.29
CA SER A 39 11.74 -10.70 -17.58
C SER A 39 12.56 -11.93 -17.22
N ILE A 40 12.50 -12.35 -15.96
CA ILE A 40 13.06 -13.60 -15.44
C ILE A 40 11.91 -14.57 -15.22
N HIS A 41 11.88 -15.63 -16.01
CA HIS A 41 10.88 -16.70 -15.87
C HIS A 41 11.23 -17.58 -14.66
N ILE A 42 10.34 -17.64 -13.67
CA ILE A 42 10.47 -18.51 -12.49
C ILE A 42 9.57 -19.74 -12.67
N PHE A 43 8.28 -19.50 -12.95
CA PHE A 43 7.26 -20.49 -13.27
C PHE A 43 6.35 -19.92 -14.35
N ASP A 44 5.59 -20.77 -15.04
CA ASP A 44 4.64 -20.32 -16.07
C ASP A 44 3.62 -19.31 -15.52
N TRP A 45 3.26 -19.42 -14.27
CA TRP A 45 2.33 -18.54 -13.56
C TRP A 45 2.99 -17.43 -12.75
N PHE A 46 4.35 -17.36 -12.69
CA PHE A 46 5.08 -16.34 -11.94
C PHE A 46 6.39 -15.97 -12.61
N GLN A 47 6.56 -14.68 -12.88
CA GLN A 47 7.76 -14.09 -13.49
C GLN A 47 8.16 -12.83 -12.73
N ILE A 48 9.44 -12.48 -12.76
CA ILE A 48 9.95 -11.18 -12.33
C ILE A 48 10.13 -10.34 -13.60
N GLN A 49 9.33 -9.30 -13.77
CA GLN A 49 9.36 -8.42 -14.93
C GLN A 49 9.62 -6.98 -14.49
N PHE A 50 10.74 -6.40 -14.87
CA PHE A 50 11.07 -5.04 -14.46
C PHE A 50 10.30 -4.00 -15.26
N ILE A 51 9.42 -3.27 -14.59
CA ILE A 51 8.67 -2.14 -15.15
C ILE A 51 8.84 -0.92 -14.25
N GLU A 52 8.94 0.25 -14.88
CA GLU A 52 8.89 1.55 -14.19
C GLU A 52 7.55 2.22 -14.44
N ASN A 53 6.84 2.51 -13.36
CA ASN A 53 5.52 3.11 -13.36
C ASN A 53 5.56 4.56 -12.86
N ASN A 54 4.92 5.46 -13.58
CA ASN A 54 4.72 6.84 -13.11
C ASN A 54 3.74 6.95 -11.94
N GLY A 55 3.28 5.79 -11.41
CA GLY A 55 2.31 5.73 -10.32
C GLY A 55 0.87 5.83 -10.81
N MET A 56 0.65 5.62 -12.09
CA MET A 56 -0.68 5.63 -12.71
C MET A 56 -1.21 4.20 -12.85
N ALA A 57 -2.46 3.98 -12.46
CA ALA A 57 -3.15 2.74 -12.75
C ALA A 57 -3.70 2.80 -14.18
N TRP A 58 -3.46 1.77 -14.99
CA TRP A 58 -4.09 1.56 -16.31
C TRP A 58 -3.78 2.64 -17.37
N GLY A 59 -2.63 3.31 -17.31
CA GLY A 59 -2.24 4.29 -18.34
C GLY A 59 -3.09 5.56 -18.38
N MET A 60 -3.94 5.79 -17.38
CA MET A 60 -4.73 7.02 -17.31
C MET A 60 -3.89 8.18 -16.79
N GLU A 61 -3.69 9.21 -17.60
CA GLU A 61 -3.09 10.48 -17.19
C GLU A 61 -4.08 11.30 -16.34
N LEU A 62 -4.42 10.80 -15.16
CA LEU A 62 -5.22 11.53 -14.19
C LEU A 62 -4.35 12.50 -13.38
N GLY A 63 -4.09 13.66 -13.95
CA GLY A 63 -3.31 14.71 -13.30
C GLY A 63 -1.79 14.52 -13.41
N SER A 64 -1.02 15.50 -12.92
CA SER A 64 0.43 15.41 -12.93
C SER A 64 0.92 14.38 -11.90
N LYS A 65 2.04 13.71 -12.17
CA LYS A 65 2.73 12.81 -11.23
C LYS A 65 2.96 13.48 -9.88
N LEU A 66 3.22 14.78 -9.87
CA LEU A 66 3.37 15.58 -8.66
C LEU A 66 2.10 15.54 -7.79
N PHE A 67 0.92 15.69 -8.40
CA PHE A 67 -0.35 15.61 -7.67
C PHE A 67 -0.51 14.25 -6.97
N LEU A 68 -0.23 13.16 -7.68
CA LEU A 68 -0.31 11.81 -7.12
C LEU A 68 0.68 11.61 -5.96
N SER A 69 1.91 12.11 -6.10
CA SER A 69 2.93 12.03 -5.05
C SER A 69 2.52 12.82 -3.81
N VAL A 70 2.01 14.04 -3.97
CA VAL A 70 1.50 14.88 -2.87
C VAL A 70 0.29 14.20 -2.21
N PHE A 71 -0.66 13.69 -2.99
CA PHE A 71 -1.81 12.95 -2.47
C PHE A 71 -1.39 11.76 -1.60
N ARG A 72 -0.40 10.97 -2.05
CA ARG A 72 0.15 9.83 -1.26
C ARG A 72 0.76 10.31 0.07
N ILE A 73 1.49 11.42 0.08
CA ILE A 73 2.07 11.97 1.33
C ILE A 73 0.96 12.34 2.32
N VAL A 74 -0.09 13.02 1.85
CA VAL A 74 -1.24 13.38 2.68
C VAL A 74 -1.95 12.13 3.21
N ALA A 75 -2.15 11.12 2.35
CA ALA A 75 -2.77 9.86 2.74
C ALA A 75 -1.95 9.11 3.81
N ILE A 76 -0.61 9.09 3.70
CA ILE A 76 0.27 8.49 4.70
C ILE A 76 0.17 9.23 6.03
N GLY A 77 0.20 10.57 6.01
CA GLY A 77 0.00 11.40 7.20
C GLY A 77 -1.33 11.09 7.90
N PHE A 78 -2.41 10.97 7.12
CA PHE A 78 -3.72 10.59 7.63
C PHE A 78 -3.71 9.17 8.23
N LEU A 79 -3.10 8.19 7.57
CA LEU A 79 -3.01 6.82 8.07
C LEU A 79 -2.23 6.73 9.39
N ILE A 80 -1.11 7.45 9.53
CA ILE A 80 -0.33 7.49 10.77
C ILE A 80 -1.15 8.11 11.90
N TRP A 81 -1.83 9.23 11.63
CA TRP A 81 -2.75 9.84 12.58
C TRP A 81 -3.88 8.89 12.97
N TYR A 82 -4.47 8.21 12.00
CA TYR A 82 -5.56 7.27 12.22
C TYR A 82 -5.12 6.07 13.07
N ILE A 83 -3.98 5.44 12.77
CA ILE A 83 -3.39 4.37 13.58
C ILE A 83 -3.19 4.83 15.02
N SER A 84 -2.59 6.01 15.22
CA SER A 84 -2.36 6.56 16.54
C SER A 84 -3.64 6.76 17.34
N ASN A 85 -4.69 7.25 16.67
CA ASN A 85 -6.01 7.43 17.26
C ASN A 85 -6.68 6.08 17.61
N ARG A 86 -6.55 5.06 16.75
CA ARG A 86 -7.08 3.71 17.00
C ARG A 86 -6.37 3.03 18.16
N ILE A 87 -5.05 3.19 18.30
CA ILE A 87 -4.29 2.69 19.44
C ILE A 87 -4.78 3.35 20.74
N LYS A 88 -4.99 4.67 20.74
CA LYS A 88 -5.51 5.40 21.92
C LYS A 88 -6.91 4.91 22.31
N ARG A 89 -7.74 4.53 21.35
CA ARG A 89 -9.09 3.99 21.57
C ARG A 89 -9.11 2.49 21.90
N GLY A 90 -7.96 1.83 22.02
CA GLY A 90 -7.89 0.42 22.44
C GLY A 90 -8.23 -0.59 21.33
N ALA A 91 -7.99 -0.24 20.06
CA ALA A 91 -8.24 -1.14 18.94
C ALA A 91 -7.48 -2.47 19.07
N ARG A 92 -8.01 -3.51 18.41
CA ARG A 92 -7.40 -4.84 18.38
C ARG A 92 -6.05 -4.80 17.69
N MET A 93 -5.07 -5.59 18.16
CA MET A 93 -3.73 -5.63 17.57
C MET A 93 -3.74 -6.03 16.09
N GLY A 94 -4.57 -7.01 15.70
CA GLY A 94 -4.72 -7.43 14.31
C GLY A 94 -5.13 -6.28 13.37
N TYR A 95 -6.06 -5.42 13.81
CA TYR A 95 -6.45 -4.24 13.05
C TYR A 95 -5.30 -3.23 12.90
N ILE A 96 -4.51 -3.00 13.95
CA ILE A 96 -3.33 -2.14 13.89
C ILE A 96 -2.26 -2.70 12.94
N ILE A 97 -2.03 -4.03 12.95
CA ILE A 97 -1.12 -4.69 12.02
C ILE A 97 -1.54 -4.44 10.57
N VAL A 98 -2.81 -4.65 10.26
CA VAL A 98 -3.33 -4.48 8.89
C VAL A 98 -3.24 -3.03 8.42
N LEU A 99 -3.58 -2.07 9.27
CA LEU A 99 -3.38 -0.64 8.98
C LEU A 99 -1.90 -0.29 8.78
N SER A 100 -1.00 -0.91 9.55
CA SER A 100 0.44 -0.72 9.39
C SER A 100 0.96 -1.27 8.07
N MET A 101 0.41 -2.40 7.58
CA MET A 101 0.73 -2.95 6.25
C MET A 101 0.34 -1.97 5.13
N ILE A 102 -0.86 -1.42 5.17
CA ILE A 102 -1.34 -0.43 4.19
C ILE A 102 -0.45 0.82 4.23
N THR A 103 -0.12 1.29 5.42
CA THR A 103 0.74 2.47 5.59
C THR A 103 2.14 2.22 5.05
N ALA A 104 2.72 1.05 5.31
CA ALA A 104 4.04 0.66 4.81
C ALA A 104 4.06 0.58 3.27
N GLY A 105 3.04 -0.02 2.66
CA GLY A 105 2.92 -0.08 1.21
C GLY A 105 2.80 1.31 0.57
N ALA A 106 1.95 2.18 1.12
CA ALA A 106 1.85 3.56 0.64
C ALA A 106 3.19 4.30 0.79
N ALA A 107 3.90 4.12 1.92
CA ALA A 107 5.19 4.73 2.19
C ALA A 107 6.32 4.18 1.29
N GLY A 108 6.32 2.88 0.96
CA GLY A 108 7.27 2.27 0.03
C GLY A 108 7.20 2.92 -1.36
N ASN A 109 6.00 3.05 -1.91
CA ASN A 109 5.80 3.64 -3.23
C ASN A 109 6.09 5.16 -3.27
N ILE A 110 5.85 5.90 -2.17
CA ILE A 110 6.24 7.31 -2.13
C ILE A 110 7.76 7.49 -1.97
N PHE A 111 8.45 6.53 -1.33
CA PHE A 111 9.90 6.53 -1.23
C PHE A 111 10.56 6.52 -2.61
N ASP A 112 10.08 5.68 -3.54
CA ASP A 112 10.56 5.65 -4.93
C ASP A 112 10.36 7.02 -5.60
N SER A 113 9.18 7.59 -5.46
CA SER A 113 8.86 8.90 -6.05
C SER A 113 9.71 10.03 -5.49
N LEU A 114 10.05 9.99 -4.20
CA LEU A 114 10.88 11.00 -3.54
C LEU A 114 12.35 10.90 -3.94
N PHE A 115 12.90 9.68 -3.99
CA PHE A 115 14.35 9.48 -3.96
C PHE A 115 14.93 8.91 -5.25
N TYR A 116 14.21 8.00 -5.95
CA TYR A 116 14.80 7.26 -7.08
C TYR A 116 15.21 8.16 -8.24
N GLY A 117 14.44 9.22 -8.50
CA GLY A 117 14.82 10.23 -9.49
C GLY A 117 16.14 10.93 -9.18
N GLN A 118 16.52 11.05 -7.91
CA GLN A 118 17.71 11.76 -7.46
C GLN A 118 18.97 10.91 -7.39
N ILE A 119 18.81 9.60 -7.12
CA ILE A 119 19.93 8.72 -6.77
C ILE A 119 20.24 7.63 -7.80
N PHE A 120 19.39 7.45 -8.84
CA PHE A 120 19.63 6.48 -9.90
C PHE A 120 19.73 7.15 -11.27
N THR A 121 20.50 6.54 -12.18
CA THR A 121 20.43 6.85 -13.61
C THR A 121 19.11 6.36 -14.21
N ALA A 122 18.73 6.85 -15.38
CA ALA A 122 17.58 6.34 -16.12
C ALA A 122 17.79 4.86 -16.47
N SER A 123 16.73 4.05 -16.32
CA SER A 123 16.75 2.64 -16.73
C SER A 123 16.64 2.55 -18.25
N THR A 124 17.53 1.78 -18.86
CA THR A 124 17.57 1.57 -20.32
C THR A 124 16.68 0.38 -20.70
N PRO A 125 15.83 0.49 -21.74
CA PRO A 125 15.06 -0.65 -22.22
C PRO A 125 15.93 -1.77 -22.73
N TYR A 126 15.58 -3.02 -22.44
CA TYR A 126 16.35 -4.22 -22.77
C TYR A 126 16.64 -4.40 -24.28
N TYR A 127 15.77 -3.87 -25.13
CA TYR A 127 15.90 -3.98 -26.61
C TYR A 127 16.82 -2.92 -27.24
N VAL A 128 17.38 -2.02 -26.44
CA VAL A 128 18.35 -1.01 -26.90
C VAL A 128 19.73 -1.65 -26.93
N GLU A 129 20.45 -1.52 -28.03
CA GLU A 129 21.81 -2.03 -28.16
C GLU A 129 22.74 -1.39 -27.12
N GLY A 130 23.48 -2.22 -26.39
CA GLY A 130 24.33 -1.76 -25.29
C GLY A 130 23.58 -1.38 -24.00
N ALA A 131 22.30 -1.80 -23.85
CA ALA A 131 21.53 -1.55 -22.65
C ALA A 131 22.28 -2.06 -21.40
N THR A 132 22.33 -1.22 -20.37
CA THR A 132 22.87 -1.54 -19.06
C THR A 132 21.86 -1.21 -17.97
N PRO A 133 21.82 -1.98 -16.87
CA PRO A 133 20.99 -1.64 -15.72
C PRO A 133 21.31 -0.25 -15.19
N ALA A 134 20.36 0.34 -14.47
CA ALA A 134 20.56 1.62 -13.82
C ALA A 134 21.68 1.52 -12.77
N THR A 135 22.37 2.63 -12.53
CA THR A 135 23.45 2.73 -11.53
C THR A 135 23.11 3.80 -10.49
N LEU A 136 23.72 3.66 -9.30
CA LEU A 136 23.64 4.67 -8.26
C LEU A 136 24.53 5.88 -8.64
N VAL A 137 24.02 7.07 -8.44
CA VAL A 137 24.73 8.33 -8.65
C VAL A 137 24.64 9.22 -7.40
N SER A 138 25.47 10.25 -7.35
CA SER A 138 25.40 11.24 -6.26
C SER A 138 24.05 11.95 -6.26
N TRP A 139 23.62 12.39 -5.10
CA TRP A 139 22.35 13.12 -4.94
C TRP A 139 22.24 14.30 -5.91
N GLY A 140 21.13 14.38 -6.61
CA GLY A 140 20.87 15.42 -7.60
C GLY A 140 21.41 15.14 -9.01
N GLN A 141 22.13 14.04 -9.23
CA GLN A 141 22.62 13.62 -10.55
C GLN A 141 21.77 12.51 -11.20
N GLY A 142 20.63 12.20 -10.60
CA GLY A 142 19.75 11.18 -11.10
C GLY A 142 18.87 11.65 -12.28
N TYR A 143 17.94 10.78 -12.69
CA TYR A 143 17.14 10.96 -13.91
C TYR A 143 15.95 11.93 -13.74
N ALA A 144 15.56 12.30 -12.54
CA ALA A 144 14.38 13.13 -12.30
C ALA A 144 14.46 13.91 -10.97
N PRO A 145 13.76 15.06 -10.85
CA PRO A 145 13.68 15.80 -9.60
C PRO A 145 12.91 15.05 -8.52
N VAL A 146 13.02 15.54 -7.27
CA VAL A 146 12.28 15.02 -6.11
C VAL A 146 10.77 14.94 -6.42
N LEU A 147 10.08 13.92 -5.95
CA LEU A 147 8.67 13.58 -6.21
C LEU A 147 8.37 13.08 -7.64
N MET A 148 9.35 13.05 -8.52
CA MET A 148 9.19 12.61 -9.90
C MET A 148 9.89 11.26 -10.19
N GLY A 149 10.44 10.60 -9.17
CA GLY A 149 11.00 9.24 -9.27
C GLY A 149 9.95 8.22 -9.65
N LYS A 150 10.23 7.30 -10.56
CA LYS A 150 9.31 6.25 -11.01
C LYS A 150 9.25 5.12 -9.98
N VAL A 151 8.05 4.55 -9.78
CA VAL A 151 7.87 3.38 -8.94
C VAL A 151 8.35 2.15 -9.69
N VAL A 152 9.07 1.27 -8.99
CA VAL A 152 9.58 0.02 -9.54
C VAL A 152 8.60 -1.11 -9.27
N ASP A 153 8.10 -1.73 -10.34
CA ASP A 153 7.20 -2.89 -10.30
C ASP A 153 7.91 -4.12 -10.88
N MET A 154 7.63 -5.32 -10.33
CA MET A 154 8.34 -6.52 -10.75
C MET A 154 7.56 -7.83 -10.69
N PHE A 155 6.52 -7.96 -9.87
CA PHE A 155 5.78 -9.21 -9.74
C PHE A 155 4.73 -9.34 -10.83
N TYR A 156 4.92 -10.30 -11.70
CA TYR A 156 4.01 -10.62 -12.80
C TYR A 156 3.45 -12.03 -12.65
N PHE A 157 2.12 -12.14 -12.66
CA PHE A 157 1.42 -13.42 -12.48
C PHE A 157 0.49 -13.71 -13.67
N PRO A 158 1.01 -14.12 -14.83
CA PRO A 158 0.20 -14.54 -15.96
C PRO A 158 -0.45 -15.91 -15.67
N LEU A 159 -1.55 -15.92 -14.92
CA LEU A 159 -2.15 -17.15 -14.41
C LEU A 159 -2.62 -18.08 -15.51
N PHE A 160 -3.25 -17.55 -16.56
CA PHE A 160 -3.57 -18.26 -17.80
C PHE A 160 -3.77 -17.30 -18.96
N THR A 161 -3.52 -17.80 -20.17
CA THR A 161 -3.78 -17.10 -21.43
C THR A 161 -4.97 -17.73 -22.11
N GLY A 162 -5.76 -16.93 -22.82
CA GLY A 162 -6.91 -17.40 -23.58
C GLY A 162 -7.15 -16.51 -24.79
N THR A 163 -8.12 -16.91 -25.62
CA THR A 163 -8.60 -16.11 -26.74
C THR A 163 -10.07 -15.86 -26.56
N PHE A 164 -10.51 -14.63 -26.72
CA PHE A 164 -11.95 -14.31 -26.68
C PHE A 164 -12.66 -15.01 -27.83
N PRO A 165 -13.86 -15.58 -27.61
CA PRO A 165 -14.64 -16.17 -28.64
C PRO A 165 -14.96 -15.17 -29.79
N ASP A 166 -14.95 -15.59 -31.02
CA ASP A 166 -15.15 -14.73 -32.21
C ASP A 166 -16.49 -13.98 -32.22
N TRP A 167 -17.50 -14.52 -31.53
CA TRP A 167 -18.82 -13.88 -31.39
C TRP A 167 -18.85 -12.68 -30.44
N MET A 168 -17.78 -12.44 -29.65
CA MET A 168 -17.76 -11.38 -28.66
C MET A 168 -17.57 -10.02 -29.34
N PRO A 169 -18.47 -9.05 -29.16
CA PRO A 169 -18.32 -7.72 -29.73
C PRO A 169 -17.10 -7.02 -29.15
N LEU A 170 -16.35 -6.29 -29.96
CA LEU A 170 -15.16 -5.46 -29.63
C LEU A 170 -13.85 -6.22 -29.38
N CYS A 171 -13.86 -7.48 -28.94
CA CYS A 171 -12.64 -8.22 -28.60
C CYS A 171 -12.62 -9.67 -29.14
N GLY A 172 -13.57 -10.08 -29.99
CA GLY A 172 -13.59 -11.41 -30.60
C GLY A 172 -12.27 -11.72 -31.30
N GLY A 173 -11.72 -12.92 -31.06
CA GLY A 173 -10.45 -13.38 -31.61
C GLY A 173 -9.19 -12.78 -31.00
N GLN A 174 -9.30 -11.82 -30.08
CA GLN A 174 -8.13 -11.26 -29.40
C GLN A 174 -7.65 -12.17 -28.28
N SER A 175 -6.33 -12.32 -28.15
CA SER A 175 -5.72 -13.01 -27.01
C SER A 175 -5.76 -12.13 -25.76
N PHE A 176 -5.99 -12.75 -24.60
CA PHE A 176 -5.89 -12.09 -23.31
C PHE A 176 -5.02 -12.90 -22.34
N VAL A 177 -4.44 -12.19 -21.40
CA VAL A 177 -3.75 -12.78 -20.24
C VAL A 177 -4.56 -12.46 -19.01
N PHE A 178 -4.99 -13.49 -18.29
CA PHE A 178 -5.67 -13.30 -17.02
C PHE A 178 -4.65 -12.91 -15.96
N PHE A 179 -4.93 -11.79 -15.28
CA PHE A 179 -4.07 -11.13 -14.31
C PHE A 179 -2.76 -10.62 -14.92
N SER A 180 -2.89 -9.69 -15.87
CA SER A 180 -1.77 -9.05 -16.59
C SER A 180 -1.05 -7.90 -15.85
N PRO A 181 -1.58 -7.26 -14.78
CA PRO A 181 -0.86 -6.18 -14.10
C PRO A 181 0.42 -6.68 -13.43
N VAL A 182 1.51 -5.93 -13.62
CA VAL A 182 2.74 -6.06 -12.85
C VAL A 182 2.65 -5.16 -11.64
N PHE A 183 3.04 -5.63 -10.48
CA PHE A 183 2.96 -4.91 -9.21
C PHE A 183 4.19 -5.18 -8.33
N ASN A 184 4.32 -4.48 -7.22
CA ASN A 184 5.45 -4.60 -6.29
C ASN A 184 5.00 -5.08 -4.90
N PHE A 185 5.96 -5.26 -4.00
CA PHE A 185 5.70 -5.72 -2.63
C PHE A 185 4.84 -4.72 -1.84
N ALA A 186 5.03 -3.42 -2.04
CA ALA A 186 4.23 -2.37 -1.41
C ALA A 186 2.74 -2.46 -1.82
N ASP A 187 2.46 -2.69 -3.12
CA ASP A 187 1.10 -2.87 -3.65
C ASP A 187 0.45 -4.13 -3.09
N ALA A 188 1.22 -5.22 -2.92
CA ALA A 188 0.74 -6.43 -2.25
C ALA A 188 0.34 -6.14 -0.80
N CYS A 189 1.15 -5.39 -0.05
CA CYS A 189 0.83 -4.99 1.33
C CYS A 189 -0.47 -4.17 1.40
N ILE A 190 -0.67 -3.22 0.47
CA ILE A 190 -1.91 -2.43 0.40
C ILE A 190 -3.10 -3.34 0.09
N SER A 191 -3.01 -4.15 -0.96
CA SER A 191 -4.11 -4.99 -1.44
C SER A 191 -4.54 -6.01 -0.40
N VAL A 192 -3.59 -6.76 0.17
CA VAL A 192 -3.85 -7.73 1.24
C VAL A 192 -4.41 -7.02 2.48
N GLY A 193 -3.86 -5.86 2.83
CA GLY A 193 -4.35 -5.05 3.94
C GLY A 193 -5.80 -4.62 3.75
N VAL A 194 -6.15 -4.05 2.61
CA VAL A 194 -7.52 -3.60 2.30
C VAL A 194 -8.49 -4.78 2.28
N ILE A 195 -8.15 -5.89 1.61
CA ILE A 195 -8.98 -7.10 1.58
C ILE A 195 -9.21 -7.63 3.00
N THR A 196 -8.16 -7.68 3.82
CA THR A 196 -8.25 -8.15 5.21
C THR A 196 -9.16 -7.26 6.05
N ILE A 197 -9.10 -5.92 5.90
CA ILE A 197 -10.04 -5.00 6.57
C ILE A 197 -11.48 -5.30 6.14
N LEU A 198 -11.71 -5.42 4.84
CA LEU A 198 -13.06 -5.65 4.29
C LEU A 198 -13.65 -6.99 4.74
N LEU A 199 -12.86 -8.03 4.90
CA LEU A 199 -13.34 -9.36 5.29
C LEU A 199 -13.50 -9.50 6.81
N PHE A 200 -12.55 -9.01 7.60
CA PHE A 200 -12.45 -9.35 9.02
C PHE A 200 -12.68 -8.19 9.99
N PHE A 201 -12.54 -6.94 9.52
CA PHE A 201 -12.55 -5.75 10.40
C PHE A 201 -13.65 -4.73 10.08
N ARG A 202 -14.61 -5.07 9.21
CA ARG A 202 -15.74 -4.16 8.85
C ARG A 202 -16.51 -3.62 10.03
N LYS A 203 -16.59 -4.39 11.13
CA LYS A 203 -17.33 -3.99 12.35
C LYS A 203 -16.47 -3.17 13.32
N ASP A 204 -15.14 -3.22 13.20
CA ASP A 204 -14.25 -2.52 14.14
C ASP A 204 -14.25 -0.99 13.93
N ASP A 205 -14.61 -0.51 12.73
CA ASP A 205 -14.77 0.92 12.47
C ASP A 205 -16.11 1.50 12.98
N ILE A 206 -17.18 0.72 12.94
CA ILE A 206 -18.54 1.16 13.28
C ILE A 206 -18.80 1.03 14.77
N PHE A 207 -18.23 0.01 15.43
CA PHE A 207 -18.64 -0.37 16.80
C PHE A 207 -17.98 0.45 17.91
N TYR A 208 -16.79 1.05 17.69
CA TYR A 208 -16.15 1.88 18.73
C TYR A 208 -16.68 3.31 18.80
N GLY A 209 -17.42 3.77 17.79
CA GLY A 209 -18.10 5.08 17.81
C GLY A 209 -19.49 5.04 18.43
N THR A 210 -20.19 3.91 18.34
CA THR A 210 -21.59 3.81 18.74
C THR A 210 -21.82 3.19 20.13
N ARG A 211 -20.87 2.38 20.65
CA ARG A 211 -21.07 1.78 21.99
C ARG A 211 -21.09 2.80 23.12
N THR A 212 -20.27 3.85 23.05
CA THR A 212 -20.25 4.88 24.11
C THR A 212 -21.45 5.82 24.01
N ALA A 213 -21.96 6.09 22.79
CA ALA A 213 -23.11 6.96 22.59
C ALA A 213 -24.46 6.27 22.89
N CYS A 214 -24.60 4.96 22.55
CA CYS A 214 -25.85 4.24 22.81
C CYS A 214 -26.08 3.93 24.28
N TYR A 215 -25.05 3.67 25.09
CA TYR A 215 -25.26 3.39 26.52
C TYR A 215 -25.60 4.66 27.33
N CYS A 216 -25.00 5.80 27.01
CA CYS A 216 -25.39 7.06 27.65
C CYS A 216 -26.84 7.50 27.33
N GLN A 217 -27.33 7.22 26.12
CA GLN A 217 -28.67 7.61 25.72
C GLN A 217 -29.77 6.70 26.32
N ILE A 218 -29.49 5.42 26.53
CA ILE A 218 -30.46 4.50 27.13
C ILE A 218 -30.61 4.71 28.66
N TYR A 219 -29.52 5.06 29.36
CA TYR A 219 -29.61 5.33 30.80
C TYR A 219 -30.21 6.70 31.13
N ALA A 220 -30.09 7.71 30.28
CA ALA A 220 -30.71 9.02 30.47
C ALA A 220 -32.24 9.00 30.28
N TYR A 221 -32.80 7.96 29.68
CA TYR A 221 -34.25 7.88 29.39
C TYR A 221 -35.07 7.08 30.43
N LEU A 222 -34.43 6.43 31.39
CA LEU A 222 -35.10 5.53 32.34
C LEU A 222 -35.15 6.03 33.80
N ASP A 223 -34.60 7.19 34.12
CA ASP A 223 -34.63 7.68 35.51
C ASP A 223 -34.88 9.18 35.61
N ASP A 224 -36.16 9.53 35.63
CA ASP A 224 -36.66 10.93 35.74
C ASP A 224 -36.81 11.42 37.19
N SER A 225 -36.24 10.73 38.19
CA SER A 225 -36.44 11.09 39.58
C SER A 225 -35.18 11.36 40.43
N ASN A 226 -33.96 11.18 39.88
CA ASN A 226 -32.75 11.73 40.53
C ASN A 226 -31.52 11.67 39.61
N ILE A 227 -31.00 12.82 39.22
CA ILE A 227 -29.75 12.93 38.45
C ILE A 227 -28.59 12.75 39.41
N SER A 228 -28.13 11.51 39.52
CA SER A 228 -26.82 11.17 40.05
C SER A 228 -26.15 10.22 39.06
N ALA A 229 -25.31 10.78 38.21
CA ALA A 229 -24.63 10.04 37.15
C ALA A 229 -23.56 9.12 37.74
N TYR A 230 -23.85 7.87 37.98
CA TYR A 230 -22.88 6.81 38.21
C TYR A 230 -22.56 6.14 36.87
N CYS A 231 -21.43 6.52 36.29
CA CYS A 231 -20.86 5.85 35.13
C CYS A 231 -20.12 4.58 35.61
N THR A 232 -20.85 3.47 35.81
CA THR A 232 -20.24 2.17 36.05
C THR A 232 -19.86 1.54 34.72
N VAL A 233 -18.55 1.50 34.44
CA VAL A 233 -17.98 0.75 33.31
C VAL A 233 -18.06 -0.73 33.68
N LEU A 234 -19.02 -1.45 33.13
CA LEU A 234 -19.00 -2.91 33.13
C LEU A 234 -18.02 -3.38 32.02
N GLU A 235 -16.81 -3.77 32.44
CA GLU A 235 -15.91 -4.57 31.61
C GLU A 235 -16.52 -5.97 31.47
N ILE A 236 -17.00 -6.27 30.26
CA ILE A 236 -17.30 -7.65 29.87
C ILE A 236 -16.10 -8.20 29.15
N HIS A 237 -15.50 -9.24 29.71
CA HIS A 237 -14.38 -10.04 29.20
C HIS A 237 -14.69 -10.71 27.85
#